data_fd4f1accea231ced6ed93f2cc6dbd0b9
#
_entry.id   fd4f1accea231ced6ed93f2cc6dbd0b9
#
_cell.length_a   1.000
_cell.length_b   1.000
_cell.length_c   1.000
_cell.angle_alpha   90.00
_cell.angle_beta   90.00
_cell.angle_gamma   90.00
#
_symmetry.space_group_name_H-M   'P 1'
#
loop_
_entity.id
_entity.type
_entity.pdbx_description
1 polymer ?
#
loop_
_entity_poly.entity_id
_entity_poly.type
_entity_poly.pdbx_seq_one_letter_code
_entity_poly.pdbx_strand_id
1 'polypeptide(L)'
;MIRLTRRQTLAGLGAMTALPITGAWAASPPLPSAPVALNVIDVAGNLALTQKAMQAYVDANPKLVSAVTFNKATAPELPGKIAAEQAAGRLDIDLVLSGTDALSAGIAQNLWIKLVPDHSDALPDLDSIYLDPAKKMQALSQGYGVTVTYYPSGPLLEYMPDQVADADVPKTAQGLLDWAKANPNKFIYARPANSGPGRTFMMGLPYILGDKDPMDPENGWDKTWAYLQELGKYIEYYTTGTGALMKELGEGTRAMTVTTTGWDINPRVLGTVPAEAKVGKIDGFHWVADAHYMIVPKGVSDDKLAVLLDLMKYMLTPAAQAYTYDQGYFYPGPAVKDVPLSMAPKESQDAINQFGRPEYADWIANNPIEVPLEPLTMVKAFDLWDRKVGGNQIKK
;
A
#
# COMPACT_ATOMS: atom_id res chain seq x y z
N MET A 1 -71.65 -31.75 2.69
CA MET A 1 -70.79 -31.30 1.57
C MET A 1 -71.20 -29.88 1.21
N ILE A 2 -70.47 -28.89 1.74
CA ILE A 2 -70.72 -27.46 1.45
C ILE A 2 -69.75 -27.08 0.35
N ARG A 3 -70.28 -26.74 -0.82
CA ARG A 3 -69.50 -26.24 -1.99
C ARG A 3 -69.21 -24.77 -1.77
N LEU A 4 -67.97 -24.40 -1.54
CA LEU A 4 -67.50 -23.03 -1.56
C LEU A 4 -67.32 -22.54 -3.02
N THR A 5 -67.94 -21.43 -3.33
CA THR A 5 -67.92 -20.79 -4.67
C THR A 5 -66.65 -19.94 -4.86
N ARG A 6 -66.17 -19.87 -6.11
CA ARG A 6 -64.95 -19.16 -6.58
C ARG A 6 -64.88 -17.64 -6.28
N ARG A 7 -65.81 -17.07 -5.58
CA ARG A 7 -65.87 -15.61 -5.27
C ARG A 7 -65.45 -15.25 -3.86
N GLN A 8 -65.10 -16.20 -2.99
CA GLN A 8 -64.68 -15.91 -1.62
C GLN A 8 -63.17 -16.03 -1.34
N THR A 9 -62.34 -16.21 -2.38
CA THR A 9 -60.87 -16.39 -2.26
C THR A 9 -60.07 -15.12 -2.61
N LEU A 10 -60.71 -13.95 -2.75
CA LEU A 10 -60.02 -12.72 -3.22
C LEU A 10 -60.12 -11.53 -2.20
N ALA A 11 -60.38 -11.82 -0.92
CA ALA A 11 -60.44 -10.78 0.11
C ALA A 11 -59.45 -11.06 1.28
N GLY A 12 -58.21 -11.40 1.00
CA GLY A 12 -57.19 -11.71 1.99
C GLY A 12 -55.75 -11.35 1.57
N LEU A 13 -55.55 -10.38 0.65
CA LEU A 13 -54.26 -9.76 0.48
C LEU A 13 -54.08 -8.68 1.54
N GLY A 14 -53.66 -9.05 2.72
CA GLY A 14 -53.14 -8.16 3.74
C GLY A 14 -51.96 -7.39 3.18
N ALA A 15 -52.00 -6.07 3.32
CA ALA A 15 -50.87 -5.19 3.05
C ALA A 15 -49.66 -5.67 3.83
N MET A 16 -48.73 -6.34 3.15
CA MET A 16 -47.34 -6.42 3.60
C MET A 16 -46.77 -5.03 3.50
N THR A 17 -46.81 -4.28 4.58
CA THR A 17 -45.93 -3.10 4.73
C THR A 17 -44.51 -3.63 4.62
N ALA A 18 -43.85 -3.37 3.50
CA ALA A 18 -42.42 -3.49 3.37
C ALA A 18 -41.81 -2.51 4.39
N LEU A 19 -41.45 -3.02 5.55
CA LEU A 19 -40.54 -2.33 6.45
C LEU A 19 -39.26 -2.13 5.64
N PRO A 20 -38.74 -0.90 5.51
CA PRO A 20 -37.41 -0.71 4.95
C PRO A 20 -36.47 -1.51 5.87
N ILE A 21 -35.79 -2.52 5.31
CA ILE A 21 -34.62 -3.13 5.95
C ILE A 21 -33.55 -2.04 5.88
N THR A 22 -33.62 -1.07 6.77
CA THR A 22 -32.45 -0.27 7.13
C THR A 22 -31.54 -1.28 7.81
N GLY A 23 -30.51 -1.74 7.10
CA GLY A 23 -29.44 -2.50 7.73
C GLY A 23 -28.94 -1.65 8.90
N ALA A 24 -29.36 -1.96 10.10
CA ALA A 24 -28.80 -1.39 11.29
C ALA A 24 -27.36 -1.95 11.34
N TRP A 25 -26.40 -1.10 10.98
CA TRP A 25 -24.99 -1.38 11.25
C TRP A 25 -24.88 -1.64 12.75
N ALA A 26 -24.22 -2.71 13.15
CA ALA A 26 -23.94 -2.94 14.56
C ALA A 26 -23.11 -1.75 15.05
N ALA A 27 -23.53 -1.10 16.15
CA ALA A 27 -22.74 -0.06 16.77
C ALA A 27 -21.35 -0.61 17.13
N SER A 28 -20.31 0.21 16.97
CA SER A 28 -18.96 -0.18 17.36
C SER A 28 -18.90 -0.57 18.84
N PRO A 29 -18.09 -1.55 19.23
CA PRO A 29 -18.00 -1.98 20.61
C PRO A 29 -17.54 -0.82 21.52
N PRO A 30 -18.07 -0.69 22.74
CA PRO A 30 -17.65 0.35 23.69
C PRO A 30 -16.22 0.09 24.17
N LEU A 31 -15.52 1.14 24.57
CA LEU A 31 -14.19 1.02 25.16
C LEU A 31 -14.23 0.13 26.41
N PRO A 32 -13.23 -0.75 26.60
CA PRO A 32 -13.22 -1.71 27.71
C PRO A 32 -13.00 -1.02 29.05
N SER A 33 -13.49 -1.64 30.12
CA SER A 33 -13.28 -1.18 31.50
C SER A 33 -11.89 -1.56 32.07
N ALA A 34 -11.19 -2.49 31.44
CA ALA A 34 -9.85 -2.94 31.79
C ALA A 34 -8.91 -2.80 30.58
N PRO A 35 -7.63 -2.44 30.80
CA PRO A 35 -6.70 -2.25 29.70
C PRO A 35 -6.39 -3.57 29.00
N VAL A 36 -6.26 -3.51 27.66
CA VAL A 36 -5.91 -4.65 26.81
C VAL A 36 -4.43 -4.63 26.40
N ALA A 37 -3.84 -5.78 26.13
CA ALA A 37 -2.56 -5.90 25.46
C ALA A 37 -2.76 -6.02 23.94
N LEU A 38 -1.98 -5.31 23.15
CA LEU A 38 -2.05 -5.26 21.68
C LEU A 38 -0.80 -5.86 21.04
N ASN A 39 -1.00 -6.67 20.02
CA ASN A 39 0.05 -7.20 19.16
C ASN A 39 -0.09 -6.63 17.75
N VAL A 40 0.85 -5.79 17.37
CA VAL A 40 0.94 -5.14 16.06
C VAL A 40 1.97 -5.87 15.21
N ILE A 41 1.61 -6.22 13.97
CA ILE A 41 2.54 -6.76 12.99
C ILE A 41 2.65 -5.82 11.78
N ASP A 42 3.87 -5.55 11.37
CA ASP A 42 4.17 -4.74 10.20
C ASP A 42 4.77 -5.60 9.08
N VAL A 43 4.19 -5.53 7.90
CA VAL A 43 4.65 -6.26 6.71
C VAL A 43 4.99 -5.34 5.53
N ALA A 44 5.03 -4.01 5.78
CA ALA A 44 5.25 -3.01 4.73
C ALA A 44 6.32 -1.96 5.10
N GLY A 45 6.98 -2.09 6.25
CA GLY A 45 7.88 -1.06 6.78
C GLY A 45 7.17 0.13 7.43
N ASN A 46 5.87 0.00 7.69
CA ASN A 46 5.02 1.08 8.20
C ASN A 46 5.42 1.54 9.62
N LEU A 47 6.00 0.66 10.45
CA LEU A 47 6.46 1.03 11.79
C LEU A 47 7.47 2.18 11.78
N ALA A 48 8.27 2.34 10.73
CA ALA A 48 9.15 3.52 10.59
C ALA A 48 8.35 4.83 10.65
N LEU A 49 7.14 4.81 10.07
CA LEU A 49 6.25 5.97 9.92
C LEU A 49 5.31 6.17 11.12
N THR A 50 4.97 5.11 11.84
CA THR A 50 3.81 5.12 12.75
C THR A 50 4.13 4.69 14.17
N GLN A 51 5.22 3.96 14.42
CA GLN A 51 5.51 3.39 15.76
C GLN A 51 5.60 4.46 16.85
N LYS A 52 6.27 5.59 16.57
CA LYS A 52 6.41 6.69 17.55
C LYS A 52 5.05 7.27 17.95
N ALA A 53 4.16 7.48 16.97
CA ALA A 53 2.82 7.98 17.24
C ALA A 53 1.96 6.93 17.97
N MET A 54 2.02 5.67 17.60
CA MET A 54 1.32 4.58 18.32
C MET A 54 1.80 4.45 19.75
N GLN A 55 3.12 4.54 19.99
CA GLN A 55 3.68 4.49 21.34
C GLN A 55 3.21 5.70 22.17
N ALA A 56 3.17 6.90 21.58
CA ALA A 56 2.64 8.09 22.26
C ALA A 56 1.16 7.92 22.66
N TYR A 57 0.35 7.29 21.80
CA TYR A 57 -1.03 6.92 22.16
C TYR A 57 -1.08 5.97 23.36
N VAL A 58 -0.28 4.91 23.34
CA VAL A 58 -0.23 3.91 24.42
C VAL A 58 0.18 4.56 25.74
N ASP A 59 1.22 5.39 25.74
CA ASP A 59 1.72 6.09 26.91
C ASP A 59 0.69 7.07 27.51
N ALA A 60 -0.12 7.68 26.65
CA ALA A 60 -1.19 8.60 27.05
C ALA A 60 -2.46 7.88 27.54
N ASN A 61 -2.64 6.60 27.22
CA ASN A 61 -3.86 5.84 27.48
C ASN A 61 -3.63 4.54 28.30
N PRO A 62 -2.97 4.60 29.50
CA PRO A 62 -2.65 3.40 30.28
C PRO A 62 -3.87 2.66 30.82
N LYS A 63 -5.06 3.30 30.79
CA LYS A 63 -6.33 2.68 31.18
C LYS A 63 -6.96 1.87 30.05
N LEU A 64 -6.53 2.07 28.80
CA LEU A 64 -7.01 1.37 27.61
C LEU A 64 -6.01 0.32 27.13
N VAL A 65 -4.72 0.60 27.21
CA VAL A 65 -3.65 -0.28 26.72
C VAL A 65 -2.67 -0.58 27.85
N SER A 66 -2.54 -1.86 28.22
CA SER A 66 -1.58 -2.34 29.22
C SER A 66 -0.18 -2.55 28.66
N ALA A 67 -0.09 -2.95 27.41
CA ALA A 67 1.16 -3.17 26.68
C ALA A 67 0.90 -3.17 25.17
N VAL A 68 1.90 -2.83 24.37
CA VAL A 68 1.92 -3.03 22.92
C VAL A 68 3.20 -3.76 22.52
N THR A 69 3.06 -4.74 21.63
CA THR A 69 4.20 -5.45 21.02
C THR A 69 4.21 -5.14 19.53
N PHE A 70 5.37 -4.73 19.01
CA PHE A 70 5.59 -4.47 17.59
C PHE A 70 6.45 -5.58 16.98
N ASN A 71 5.93 -6.23 15.96
CA ASN A 71 6.61 -7.30 15.24
C ASN A 71 6.70 -6.96 13.75
N LYS A 72 7.65 -7.60 13.04
CA LYS A 72 7.80 -7.50 11.59
C LYS A 72 7.71 -8.89 10.96
N ALA A 73 7.11 -8.95 9.77
CA ALA A 73 7.08 -10.15 8.93
C ALA A 73 7.13 -9.72 7.46
N THR A 74 7.11 -10.68 6.54
CA THR A 74 7.02 -10.40 5.10
C THR A 74 5.56 -10.44 4.64
N ALA A 75 5.20 -9.57 3.70
CA ALA A 75 3.83 -9.51 3.17
C ALA A 75 3.34 -10.85 2.60
N PRO A 76 4.14 -11.64 1.86
CA PRO A 76 3.71 -12.94 1.32
C PRO A 76 3.41 -14.02 2.38
N GLU A 77 4.04 -13.95 3.57
CA GLU A 77 3.90 -14.96 4.62
C GLU A 77 2.67 -14.72 5.52
N LEU A 78 2.28 -13.46 5.67
CA LEU A 78 1.27 -13.05 6.64
C LEU A 78 -0.11 -13.68 6.44
N PRO A 79 -0.69 -13.72 5.21
CA PRO A 79 -2.04 -14.26 5.02
C PRO A 79 -2.14 -15.73 5.44
N GLY A 80 -1.12 -16.52 5.11
CA GLY A 80 -1.05 -17.94 5.51
C GLY A 80 -0.98 -18.12 7.04
N LYS A 81 -0.21 -17.27 7.72
CA LYS A 81 -0.09 -17.28 9.19
C LYS A 81 -1.45 -16.95 9.83
N ILE A 82 -2.08 -15.87 9.42
CA ILE A 82 -3.39 -15.44 9.96
C ILE A 82 -4.46 -16.51 9.70
N ALA A 83 -4.52 -17.06 8.49
CA ALA A 83 -5.47 -18.13 8.16
C ALA A 83 -5.30 -19.35 9.08
N ALA A 84 -4.06 -19.75 9.37
CA ALA A 84 -3.75 -20.86 10.28
C ALA A 84 -4.16 -20.55 11.73
N GLU A 85 -3.89 -19.34 12.22
CA GLU A 85 -4.29 -18.90 13.56
C GLU A 85 -5.81 -18.85 13.72
N GLN A 86 -6.53 -18.31 12.71
CA GLN A 86 -7.99 -18.27 12.68
C GLN A 86 -8.60 -19.67 12.65
N ALA A 87 -8.05 -20.59 11.85
CA ALA A 87 -8.50 -21.99 11.80
C ALA A 87 -8.27 -22.73 13.13
N ALA A 88 -7.23 -22.37 13.87
CA ALA A 88 -6.93 -22.91 15.19
C ALA A 88 -7.77 -22.27 16.33
N GLY A 89 -8.60 -21.27 16.02
CA GLY A 89 -9.38 -20.50 17.01
C GLY A 89 -8.51 -19.68 17.98
N ARG A 90 -7.24 -19.41 17.62
CA ARG A 90 -6.31 -18.62 18.40
C ARG A 90 -5.65 -17.59 17.51
N LEU A 91 -5.89 -16.34 17.79
CA LEU A 91 -5.31 -15.21 17.04
C LEU A 91 -4.34 -14.45 17.94
N ASP A 92 -3.07 -14.40 17.53
CA ASP A 92 -2.01 -13.69 18.28
C ASP A 92 -1.74 -12.28 17.70
N ILE A 93 -2.38 -11.92 16.58
CA ILE A 93 -2.20 -10.63 15.89
C ILE A 93 -3.48 -9.81 16.01
N ASP A 94 -3.37 -8.58 16.52
CA ASP A 94 -4.54 -7.70 16.72
C ASP A 94 -4.63 -6.61 15.65
N LEU A 95 -3.49 -6.08 15.20
CA LEU A 95 -3.41 -5.04 14.17
C LEU A 95 -2.33 -5.41 13.15
N VAL A 96 -2.67 -5.26 11.88
CA VAL A 96 -1.75 -5.42 10.76
C VAL A 96 -1.50 -4.05 10.13
N LEU A 97 -0.23 -3.68 9.99
CA LEU A 97 0.23 -2.56 9.19
C LEU A 97 0.72 -3.10 7.84
N SER A 98 0.03 -2.74 6.77
CA SER A 98 0.22 -3.35 5.46
C SER A 98 0.21 -2.34 4.33
N GLY A 99 0.93 -2.66 3.26
CA GLY A 99 0.72 -2.06 1.94
C GLY A 99 -0.49 -2.68 1.22
N THR A 100 -0.70 -2.25 -0.01
CA THR A 100 -1.79 -2.75 -0.89
C THR A 100 -1.67 -4.24 -1.18
N ASP A 101 -0.48 -4.80 -1.17
CA ASP A 101 -0.18 -6.22 -1.44
C ASP A 101 -0.79 -7.18 -0.42
N ALA A 102 -0.43 -7.07 0.87
CA ALA A 102 -0.95 -7.95 1.91
C ALA A 102 -2.42 -7.65 2.25
N LEU A 103 -2.87 -6.38 2.13
CA LEU A 103 -4.29 -6.03 2.18
C LEU A 103 -5.06 -6.85 1.14
N SER A 104 -4.63 -6.81 -0.13
CA SER A 104 -5.26 -7.51 -1.24
C SER A 104 -5.29 -9.02 -1.05
N ALA A 105 -4.17 -9.61 -0.64
CA ALA A 105 -4.06 -11.05 -0.39
C ALA A 105 -5.00 -11.52 0.72
N GLY A 106 -5.16 -10.72 1.78
CA GLY A 106 -6.08 -11.05 2.87
C GLY A 106 -7.55 -10.82 2.53
N ILE A 107 -7.89 -9.84 1.68
CA ILE A 107 -9.25 -9.69 1.12
C ILE A 107 -9.61 -10.94 0.31
N ALA A 108 -8.71 -11.40 -0.57
CA ALA A 108 -8.90 -12.59 -1.39
C ALA A 108 -9.18 -13.86 -0.54
N GLN A 109 -8.60 -13.93 0.66
CA GLN A 109 -8.75 -15.05 1.60
C GLN A 109 -9.78 -14.80 2.71
N ASN A 110 -10.50 -13.66 2.66
CA ASN A 110 -11.54 -13.28 3.64
C ASN A 110 -11.04 -13.23 5.10
N LEU A 111 -9.84 -12.70 5.32
CA LEU A 111 -9.17 -12.70 6.64
C LEU A 111 -9.47 -11.47 7.49
N TRP A 112 -9.92 -10.35 6.89
CA TRP A 112 -10.05 -9.05 7.54
C TRP A 112 -11.46 -8.73 8.04
N ILE A 113 -11.57 -7.99 9.13
CA ILE A 113 -12.81 -7.29 9.53
C ILE A 113 -13.05 -6.15 8.55
N LYS A 114 -14.30 -5.93 8.19
CA LYS A 114 -14.70 -4.76 7.40
C LYS A 114 -14.88 -3.56 8.34
N LEU A 115 -13.96 -2.61 8.30
CA LEU A 115 -13.94 -1.45 9.19
C LEU A 115 -14.88 -0.34 8.72
N VAL A 116 -14.99 -0.17 7.39
CA VAL A 116 -15.83 0.86 6.77
C VAL A 116 -16.81 0.16 5.81
N PRO A 117 -18.12 0.38 5.93
CA PRO A 117 -18.79 1.31 6.85
C PRO A 117 -19.13 0.73 8.22
N ASP A 118 -18.79 -0.55 8.53
CA ASP A 118 -19.33 -1.30 9.69
C ASP A 118 -19.02 -0.60 11.04
N HIS A 119 -17.89 0.12 11.13
CA HIS A 119 -17.43 0.84 12.34
C HIS A 119 -17.17 2.33 12.09
N SER A 120 -17.87 2.93 11.12
CA SER A 120 -17.69 4.35 10.80
C SER A 120 -18.08 5.30 11.93
N ASP A 121 -18.92 4.85 12.85
CA ASP A 121 -19.33 5.60 14.06
C ASP A 121 -18.19 5.83 15.05
N ALA A 122 -17.17 4.96 15.04
CA ALA A 122 -15.96 5.11 15.87
C ALA A 122 -14.78 5.80 15.16
N LEU A 123 -14.88 6.02 13.84
CA LEU A 123 -13.84 6.68 13.05
C LEU A 123 -14.22 8.15 12.75
N PRO A 124 -13.23 9.02 12.43
CA PRO A 124 -13.56 10.35 11.90
C PRO A 124 -14.23 10.25 10.52
N ASP A 125 -14.84 11.33 10.08
CA ASP A 125 -15.33 11.43 8.70
C ASP A 125 -14.14 11.43 7.73
N LEU A 126 -13.81 10.24 7.21
CA LEU A 126 -12.66 9.99 6.34
C LEU A 126 -12.70 10.84 5.06
N ASP A 127 -13.90 11.09 4.51
CA ASP A 127 -14.05 11.91 3.30
C ASP A 127 -13.70 13.38 3.56
N SER A 128 -13.94 13.87 4.76
CA SER A 128 -13.62 15.25 5.10
C SER A 128 -12.14 15.48 5.37
N ILE A 129 -11.46 14.51 6.01
CA ILE A 129 -10.08 14.67 6.49
C ILE A 129 -9.01 14.27 5.46
N TYR A 130 -9.25 13.26 4.63
CA TYR A 130 -8.25 12.77 3.69
C TYR A 130 -7.96 13.74 2.54
N LEU A 131 -6.72 13.72 2.07
CA LEU A 131 -6.33 14.23 0.75
C LEU A 131 -7.14 13.50 -0.34
N ASP A 132 -7.46 14.17 -1.44
CA ASP A 132 -8.27 13.55 -2.50
C ASP A 132 -7.66 12.26 -3.09
N PRO A 133 -6.33 12.16 -3.33
CA PRO A 133 -5.75 10.88 -3.72
C PRO A 133 -5.82 9.81 -2.62
N ALA A 134 -5.69 10.20 -1.35
CA ALA A 134 -5.82 9.26 -0.22
C ALA A 134 -7.25 8.72 -0.07
N LYS A 135 -8.28 9.50 -0.42
CA LYS A 135 -9.67 8.99 -0.51
C LYS A 135 -9.80 7.88 -1.53
N LYS A 136 -9.14 8.01 -2.69
CA LYS A 136 -9.15 6.96 -3.71
C LYS A 136 -8.48 5.68 -3.18
N MET A 137 -7.38 5.82 -2.43
CA MET A 137 -6.72 4.69 -1.78
C MET A 137 -7.59 4.06 -0.68
N GLN A 138 -8.30 4.89 0.10
CA GLN A 138 -9.28 4.40 1.08
C GLN A 138 -10.41 3.62 0.41
N ALA A 139 -10.94 4.09 -0.71
CA ALA A 139 -11.95 3.37 -1.48
C ALA A 139 -11.41 2.03 -2.00
N LEU A 140 -10.16 1.99 -2.48
CA LEU A 140 -9.47 0.78 -2.95
C LEU A 140 -9.37 -0.30 -1.86
N SER A 141 -9.28 0.09 -0.59
CA SER A 141 -9.29 -0.85 0.53
C SER A 141 -10.59 -1.63 0.68
N GLN A 142 -11.65 -1.26 -0.04
CA GLN A 142 -13.00 -1.85 0.02
C GLN A 142 -13.57 -1.89 1.45
N GLY A 143 -13.07 -1.00 2.30
CA GLY A 143 -13.45 -0.89 3.71
C GLY A 143 -12.73 -1.86 4.66
N TYR A 144 -11.81 -2.69 4.18
CA TYR A 144 -11.07 -3.64 5.02
C TYR A 144 -9.84 -3.03 5.70
N GLY A 145 -9.46 -1.81 5.35
CA GLY A 145 -8.37 -1.09 5.97
C GLY A 145 -8.68 0.40 6.12
N VAL A 146 -8.05 1.03 7.09
CA VAL A 146 -8.03 2.49 7.27
C VAL A 146 -6.68 3.00 6.78
N THR A 147 -6.69 3.88 5.79
CA THR A 147 -5.47 4.46 5.21
C THR A 147 -4.75 5.32 6.23
N VAL A 148 -3.52 4.98 6.55
CA VAL A 148 -2.70 5.73 7.53
C VAL A 148 -1.62 6.57 6.88
N THR A 149 -1.11 6.16 5.70
CA THR A 149 -0.16 6.94 4.92
C THR A 149 -0.51 6.88 3.45
N TYR A 150 -0.12 7.90 2.72
CA TYR A 150 -0.30 8.02 1.27
C TYR A 150 0.93 8.64 0.63
N TYR A 151 1.27 8.20 -0.57
CA TYR A 151 2.24 8.86 -1.42
C TYR A 151 1.95 8.60 -2.91
N PRO A 152 2.38 9.51 -3.83
CA PRO A 152 2.19 9.30 -5.27
C PRO A 152 2.99 8.12 -5.80
N SER A 153 4.05 7.72 -5.11
CA SER A 153 4.88 6.54 -5.33
C SER A 153 5.79 6.62 -6.57
N GLY A 154 5.50 5.88 -7.64
CA GLY A 154 6.33 5.77 -8.84
C GLY A 154 5.50 5.40 -10.07
N PRO A 155 6.14 4.80 -11.10
CA PRO A 155 7.54 4.37 -11.16
C PRO A 155 8.50 5.51 -11.53
N LEU A 156 9.62 5.54 -10.87
CA LEU A 156 10.76 6.40 -11.23
C LEU A 156 11.96 5.51 -11.60
N LEU A 157 12.89 6.01 -12.41
CA LEU A 157 14.22 5.43 -12.56
C LEU A 157 15.14 6.03 -11.51
N GLU A 158 16.02 5.24 -10.91
CA GLU A 158 17.09 5.70 -10.04
C GLU A 158 18.41 5.15 -10.57
N TYR A 159 19.44 6.01 -10.65
CA TYR A 159 20.70 5.65 -11.27
C TYR A 159 21.90 6.30 -10.57
N MET A 160 23.05 5.65 -10.73
CA MET A 160 24.33 6.15 -10.24
C MET A 160 25.01 7.00 -11.33
N PRO A 161 25.26 8.29 -11.08
CA PRO A 161 25.78 9.20 -12.10
C PRO A 161 27.24 8.93 -12.51
N ASP A 162 27.99 8.15 -11.73
CA ASP A 162 29.33 7.64 -12.09
C ASP A 162 29.28 6.45 -13.06
N GLN A 163 28.11 5.80 -13.22
CA GLN A 163 27.90 4.68 -14.14
C GLN A 163 26.98 5.01 -15.32
N VAL A 164 26.09 5.99 -15.16
CA VAL A 164 25.14 6.43 -16.19
C VAL A 164 25.18 7.96 -16.27
N ALA A 165 25.71 8.49 -17.36
CA ALA A 165 25.69 9.93 -17.56
C ALA A 165 24.25 10.44 -17.73
N ASP A 166 23.96 11.66 -17.29
CA ASP A 166 22.60 12.25 -17.36
C ASP A 166 22.02 12.25 -18.78
N ALA A 167 22.88 12.39 -19.79
CA ALA A 167 22.48 12.35 -21.20
C ALA A 167 22.08 10.97 -21.70
N ASP A 168 22.55 9.90 -21.03
CA ASP A 168 22.33 8.51 -21.40
C ASP A 168 21.16 7.88 -20.64
N VAL A 169 20.56 8.61 -19.70
CA VAL A 169 19.39 8.14 -18.95
C VAL A 169 18.20 7.94 -19.88
N PRO A 170 17.61 6.75 -19.93
CA PRO A 170 16.47 6.46 -20.79
C PRO A 170 15.27 7.37 -20.50
N LYS A 171 14.73 8.01 -21.55
CA LYS A 171 13.54 8.86 -21.46
C LYS A 171 12.28 8.20 -21.99
N THR A 172 12.40 7.05 -22.65
CA THR A 172 11.26 6.29 -23.19
C THR A 172 11.36 4.83 -22.77
N ALA A 173 10.25 4.10 -22.79
CA ALA A 173 10.24 2.66 -22.53
C ALA A 173 11.15 1.91 -23.52
N GLN A 174 11.14 2.27 -24.81
CA GLN A 174 12.05 1.69 -25.81
C GLN A 174 13.52 2.03 -25.48
N GLY A 175 13.79 3.25 -25.07
CA GLY A 175 15.14 3.68 -24.66
C GLY A 175 15.66 2.87 -23.46
N LEU A 176 14.80 2.55 -22.48
CA LEU A 176 15.19 1.68 -21.36
C LEU A 176 15.51 0.25 -21.83
N LEU A 177 14.73 -0.28 -22.74
CA LEU A 177 14.99 -1.60 -23.33
C LEU A 177 16.32 -1.62 -24.10
N ASP A 178 16.56 -0.61 -24.92
CA ASP A 178 17.80 -0.49 -25.71
C ASP A 178 19.03 -0.30 -24.79
N TRP A 179 18.87 0.49 -23.72
CA TRP A 179 19.91 0.66 -22.72
C TRP A 179 20.22 -0.65 -21.98
N ALA A 180 19.18 -1.38 -21.53
CA ALA A 180 19.35 -2.65 -20.85
C ALA A 180 20.01 -3.71 -21.75
N LYS A 181 19.69 -3.70 -23.05
CA LYS A 181 20.31 -4.57 -24.06
C LYS A 181 21.79 -4.25 -24.26
N ALA A 182 22.15 -2.97 -24.27
CA ALA A 182 23.53 -2.52 -24.39
C ALA A 182 24.35 -2.73 -23.09
N ASN A 183 23.66 -2.79 -21.94
CA ASN A 183 24.24 -2.94 -20.61
C ASN A 183 23.60 -4.10 -19.84
N PRO A 184 23.80 -5.36 -20.27
CA PRO A 184 23.16 -6.53 -19.65
C PRO A 184 23.46 -6.58 -18.15
N ASN A 185 22.45 -6.89 -17.34
CA ASN A 185 22.50 -7.00 -15.89
C ASN A 185 22.84 -5.70 -15.15
N LYS A 186 22.86 -4.54 -15.82
CA LYS A 186 23.08 -3.25 -15.16
C LYS A 186 21.78 -2.55 -14.75
N PHE A 187 20.64 -2.96 -15.30
CA PHE A 187 19.29 -2.59 -14.86
C PHE A 187 18.57 -3.81 -14.29
N ILE A 188 17.94 -3.63 -13.14
CA ILE A 188 17.00 -4.62 -12.56
C ILE A 188 15.88 -3.90 -11.80
N TYR A 189 14.83 -4.65 -11.47
CA TYR A 189 13.80 -4.27 -10.50
C TYR A 189 13.48 -5.45 -9.59
N ALA A 190 12.89 -5.19 -8.44
CA ALA A 190 12.51 -6.26 -7.51
C ALA A 190 11.17 -6.90 -7.90
N ARG A 191 10.93 -8.13 -7.44
CA ARG A 191 9.66 -8.85 -7.63
C ARG A 191 8.48 -7.98 -7.21
N PRO A 192 7.48 -7.74 -8.09
CA PRO A 192 6.38 -6.81 -7.85
C PRO A 192 5.53 -7.15 -6.61
N ALA A 193 5.33 -8.43 -6.32
CA ALA A 193 4.54 -8.90 -5.18
C ALA A 193 5.15 -8.53 -3.81
N ASN A 194 6.42 -8.11 -3.76
CA ASN A 194 7.12 -7.76 -2.52
C ASN A 194 7.96 -6.48 -2.66
N SER A 195 7.59 -5.60 -3.56
CA SER A 195 8.31 -4.34 -3.82
C SER A 195 7.37 -3.25 -4.33
N GLY A 196 7.27 -2.15 -3.60
CA GLY A 196 6.57 -0.95 -4.05
C GLY A 196 7.09 -0.46 -5.40
N PRO A 197 8.41 -0.19 -5.56
CA PRO A 197 9.00 0.17 -6.85
C PRO A 197 8.72 -0.83 -7.98
N GLY A 198 8.91 -2.13 -7.73
CA GLY A 198 8.63 -3.17 -8.74
C GLY A 198 7.15 -3.22 -9.13
N ARG A 199 6.25 -3.07 -8.15
CA ARG A 199 4.81 -3.03 -8.35
C ARG A 199 4.39 -1.82 -9.18
N THR A 200 4.84 -0.62 -8.83
CA THR A 200 4.49 0.60 -9.57
C THR A 200 5.10 0.62 -10.97
N PHE A 201 6.29 0.03 -11.17
CA PHE A 201 6.86 -0.15 -12.51
C PHE A 201 5.96 -1.04 -13.37
N MET A 202 5.61 -2.21 -12.87
CA MET A 202 4.71 -3.13 -13.60
C MET A 202 3.36 -2.48 -13.93
N MET A 203 2.74 -1.75 -12.97
CA MET A 203 1.43 -1.12 -13.16
C MET A 203 1.48 0.22 -13.90
N GLY A 204 2.63 0.89 -13.96
CA GLY A 204 2.83 2.13 -14.73
C GLY A 204 3.05 1.88 -16.22
N LEU A 205 3.64 0.73 -16.58
CA LEU A 205 3.93 0.39 -17.97
C LEU A 205 2.70 0.38 -18.89
N PRO A 206 1.51 -0.11 -18.50
CA PRO A 206 0.33 -0.07 -19.37
C PRO A 206 -0.05 1.35 -19.83
N TYR A 207 0.13 2.35 -18.97
CA TYR A 207 -0.10 3.75 -19.34
C TYR A 207 0.98 4.25 -20.29
N ILE A 208 2.25 3.99 -19.99
CA ILE A 208 3.42 4.40 -20.79
C ILE A 208 3.40 3.76 -22.18
N LEU A 209 3.04 2.49 -22.27
CA LEU A 209 3.02 1.73 -23.53
C LEU A 209 1.70 1.90 -24.29
N GLY A 210 0.69 2.50 -23.67
CA GLY A 210 -0.65 2.66 -24.25
C GLY A 210 -1.31 1.29 -24.49
N ASP A 211 -1.34 0.44 -23.47
CA ASP A 211 -2.11 -0.79 -23.48
C ASP A 211 -3.62 -0.51 -23.57
N LYS A 212 -4.40 -1.50 -23.96
CA LYS A 212 -5.82 -1.37 -24.20
C LYS A 212 -6.60 -0.99 -22.95
N ASP A 213 -6.27 -1.60 -21.82
CA ASP A 213 -6.91 -1.35 -20.52
C ASP A 213 -5.87 -1.51 -19.39
N PRO A 214 -5.38 -0.41 -18.81
CA PRO A 214 -4.44 -0.45 -17.69
C PRO A 214 -4.98 -1.13 -16.43
N MET A 215 -6.29 -1.34 -16.31
CA MET A 215 -6.92 -1.99 -15.15
C MET A 215 -7.20 -3.49 -15.37
N ASP A 216 -6.95 -4.03 -16.58
CA ASP A 216 -7.12 -5.46 -16.89
C ASP A 216 -5.79 -6.12 -17.27
N PRO A 217 -5.05 -6.69 -16.30
CA PRO A 217 -3.78 -7.35 -16.58
C PRO A 217 -3.91 -8.67 -17.37
N GLU A 218 -5.10 -9.27 -17.44
CA GLU A 218 -5.34 -10.52 -18.16
C GLU A 218 -5.52 -10.28 -19.67
N ASN A 219 -6.32 -9.27 -20.06
CA ASN A 219 -6.74 -9.06 -21.44
C ASN A 219 -6.38 -7.66 -21.98
N GLY A 220 -5.87 -6.79 -21.13
CA GLY A 220 -5.56 -5.40 -21.45
C GLY A 220 -4.07 -5.10 -21.58
N TRP A 221 -3.15 -5.95 -21.08
CA TRP A 221 -1.71 -5.66 -20.94
C TRP A 221 -0.81 -6.41 -21.96
N ASP A 222 -1.24 -6.56 -23.19
CA ASP A 222 -0.45 -7.30 -24.18
C ASP A 222 0.94 -6.68 -24.43
N LYS A 223 1.00 -5.34 -24.52
CA LYS A 223 2.26 -4.62 -24.72
C LYS A 223 3.16 -4.69 -23.49
N THR A 224 2.58 -4.51 -22.32
CA THR A 224 3.31 -4.59 -21.03
C THR A 224 3.94 -5.96 -20.84
N TRP A 225 3.20 -7.05 -21.06
CA TRP A 225 3.75 -8.40 -20.91
C TRP A 225 4.86 -8.68 -21.93
N ALA A 226 4.66 -8.30 -23.19
CA ALA A 226 5.67 -8.45 -24.23
C ALA A 226 6.94 -7.63 -23.89
N TYR A 227 6.78 -6.39 -23.42
CA TYR A 227 7.87 -5.53 -23.01
C TYR A 227 8.67 -6.11 -21.84
N LEU A 228 7.97 -6.54 -20.76
CA LEU A 228 8.62 -7.12 -19.57
C LEU A 228 9.35 -8.43 -19.89
N GLN A 229 8.80 -9.26 -20.76
CA GLN A 229 9.46 -10.49 -21.25
C GLN A 229 10.73 -10.17 -22.05
N GLU A 230 10.68 -9.15 -22.91
CA GLU A 230 11.87 -8.74 -23.68
C GLU A 230 12.93 -8.12 -22.77
N LEU A 231 12.54 -7.22 -21.86
CA LEU A 231 13.43 -6.60 -20.87
C LEU A 231 14.08 -7.68 -19.97
N GLY A 232 13.33 -8.70 -19.58
CA GLY A 232 13.79 -9.80 -18.75
C GLY A 232 14.93 -10.62 -19.35
N LYS A 233 15.13 -10.60 -20.69
CA LYS A 233 16.27 -11.25 -21.33
C LYS A 233 17.63 -10.64 -20.96
N TYR A 234 17.62 -9.40 -20.48
CA TYR A 234 18.80 -8.63 -20.09
C TYR A 234 18.93 -8.51 -18.56
N ILE A 235 18.10 -9.23 -17.81
CA ILE A 235 18.07 -9.29 -16.34
C ILE A 235 18.37 -10.72 -15.90
N GLU A 236 19.48 -10.91 -15.19
CA GLU A 236 19.90 -12.24 -14.73
C GLU A 236 18.95 -12.81 -13.66
N TYR A 237 18.52 -11.97 -12.73
CA TYR A 237 17.59 -12.31 -11.67
C TYR A 237 16.85 -11.08 -11.14
N TYR A 238 15.78 -11.29 -10.43
CA TYR A 238 15.03 -10.27 -9.70
C TYR A 238 15.27 -10.41 -8.21
N THR A 239 15.51 -9.30 -7.50
CA THR A 239 15.61 -9.35 -6.04
C THR A 239 14.24 -9.65 -5.41
N THR A 240 14.25 -10.30 -4.24
CA THR A 240 13.01 -10.65 -3.52
C THR A 240 12.27 -9.44 -2.97
N GLY A 241 12.94 -8.31 -2.79
CA GLY A 241 12.36 -7.08 -2.25
C GLY A 241 13.22 -5.86 -2.48
N THR A 242 12.64 -4.69 -2.19
CA THR A 242 13.25 -3.39 -2.49
C THR A 242 14.55 -3.12 -1.74
N GLY A 243 14.65 -3.55 -0.46
CA GLY A 243 15.88 -3.33 0.32
C GLY A 243 17.12 -3.99 -0.31
N ALA A 244 16.97 -5.21 -0.85
CA ALA A 244 18.04 -5.88 -1.57
C ALA A 244 18.40 -5.16 -2.88
N LEU A 245 17.39 -4.64 -3.58
CA LEU A 245 17.57 -3.86 -4.80
C LEU A 245 18.38 -2.58 -4.54
N MET A 246 18.02 -1.79 -3.52
CA MET A 246 18.71 -0.55 -3.15
C MET A 246 20.16 -0.83 -2.73
N LYS A 247 20.40 -1.95 -2.05
CA LYS A 247 21.75 -2.37 -1.71
C LYS A 247 22.61 -2.65 -2.96
N GLU A 248 22.05 -3.36 -3.96
CA GLU A 248 22.78 -3.63 -5.22
C GLU A 248 23.08 -2.35 -6.02
N LEU A 249 22.17 -1.37 -6.00
CA LEU A 249 22.41 -0.05 -6.57
C LEU A 249 23.54 0.68 -5.80
N GLY A 250 23.45 0.73 -4.47
CA GLY A 250 24.42 1.43 -3.64
C GLY A 250 25.83 0.82 -3.67
N GLU A 251 25.93 -0.51 -3.83
CA GLU A 251 27.20 -1.22 -4.00
C GLU A 251 27.78 -1.09 -5.43
N GLY A 252 27.06 -0.43 -6.37
CA GLY A 252 27.48 -0.28 -7.76
C GLY A 252 27.41 -1.55 -8.60
N THR A 253 26.81 -2.61 -8.08
CA THR A 253 26.57 -3.86 -8.83
C THR A 253 25.58 -3.61 -9.97
N ARG A 254 24.60 -2.74 -9.72
CA ARG A 254 23.63 -2.22 -10.69
C ARG A 254 23.88 -0.74 -10.93
N ALA A 255 23.73 -0.30 -12.17
CA ALA A 255 23.90 1.09 -12.55
C ALA A 255 22.58 1.88 -12.48
N MET A 256 21.46 1.17 -12.67
CA MET A 256 20.11 1.76 -12.71
C MET A 256 19.08 0.74 -12.18
N THR A 257 18.05 1.28 -11.54
CA THR A 257 16.90 0.51 -11.06
C THR A 257 15.61 1.32 -11.16
N VAL A 258 14.50 0.74 -10.74
CA VAL A 258 13.25 1.47 -10.50
C VAL A 258 13.14 1.84 -9.03
N THR A 259 12.55 3.02 -8.77
CA THR A 259 12.33 3.53 -7.43
C THR A 259 10.96 4.21 -7.29
N THR A 260 10.68 4.69 -6.10
CA THR A 260 9.55 5.57 -5.78
C THR A 260 10.07 6.81 -5.05
N THR A 261 9.23 7.82 -4.84
CA THR A 261 9.64 9.03 -4.10
C THR A 261 10.31 8.70 -2.76
N GLY A 262 9.76 7.76 -2.00
CA GLY A 262 10.29 7.37 -0.70
C GLY A 262 11.50 6.45 -0.78
N TRP A 263 11.52 5.52 -1.70
CA TRP A 263 12.66 4.64 -1.91
C TRP A 263 13.85 5.31 -2.60
N ASP A 264 13.68 6.50 -3.15
CA ASP A 264 14.77 7.40 -3.52
C ASP A 264 15.34 8.14 -2.29
N ILE A 265 14.47 8.76 -1.47
CA ILE A 265 14.92 9.63 -0.38
C ILE A 265 15.52 8.81 0.77
N ASN A 266 14.77 7.86 1.32
CA ASN A 266 15.14 7.16 2.55
C ASN A 266 16.44 6.35 2.45
N PRO A 267 16.72 5.56 1.39
CA PRO A 267 17.99 4.85 1.25
C PRO A 267 19.21 5.79 1.21
N ARG A 268 19.08 7.00 0.65
CA ARG A 268 20.14 8.01 0.66
C ARG A 268 20.34 8.62 2.05
N VAL A 269 19.26 8.85 2.79
CA VAL A 269 19.35 9.27 4.22
C VAL A 269 20.07 8.23 5.05
N LEU A 270 19.78 6.94 4.83
CA LEU A 270 20.38 5.82 5.57
C LEU A 270 21.79 5.44 5.06
N GLY A 271 22.27 6.04 3.98
CA GLY A 271 23.55 5.71 3.37
C GLY A 271 23.59 4.34 2.69
N THR A 272 22.44 3.70 2.47
CA THR A 272 22.33 2.45 1.69
C THR A 272 22.58 2.70 0.21
N VAL A 273 22.12 3.85 -0.28
CA VAL A 273 22.38 4.37 -1.61
C VAL A 273 23.20 5.67 -1.44
N PRO A 274 24.24 5.91 -2.25
CA PRO A 274 25.00 7.16 -2.21
C PRO A 274 24.12 8.40 -2.42
N ALA A 275 24.46 9.48 -1.75
CA ALA A 275 23.69 10.74 -1.82
C ALA A 275 23.60 11.31 -3.25
N GLU A 276 24.59 10.99 -4.07
CA GLU A 276 24.74 11.44 -5.47
C GLU A 276 23.78 10.73 -6.43
N ALA A 277 23.13 9.63 -6.03
CA ALA A 277 22.15 8.94 -6.86
C ALA A 277 21.09 9.92 -7.37
N LYS A 278 20.71 9.77 -8.62
CA LYS A 278 19.77 10.65 -9.32
C LYS A 278 18.52 9.89 -9.73
N VAL A 279 17.47 10.63 -10.02
CA VAL A 279 16.21 10.07 -10.50
C VAL A 279 15.85 10.61 -11.88
N GLY A 280 15.07 9.81 -12.61
CA GLY A 280 14.49 10.18 -13.89
C GLY A 280 13.10 9.61 -14.04
N LYS A 281 12.37 10.08 -15.03
CA LYS A 281 11.07 9.55 -15.42
C LYS A 281 11.03 9.26 -16.92
N ILE A 282 10.21 8.29 -17.30
CA ILE A 282 9.96 7.90 -18.69
C ILE A 282 8.84 8.78 -19.26
N ASP A 283 8.91 9.16 -20.51
CA ASP A 283 7.85 9.89 -21.21
C ASP A 283 6.54 9.10 -21.20
N GLY A 284 5.44 9.79 -21.07
CA GLY A 284 4.14 9.17 -20.84
C GLY A 284 3.94 8.65 -19.42
N PHE A 285 4.78 9.07 -18.49
CA PHE A 285 4.75 8.70 -17.08
C PHE A 285 3.42 9.06 -16.41
N HIS A 286 2.88 8.10 -15.69
CA HIS A 286 1.79 8.27 -14.72
C HIS A 286 2.29 7.81 -13.35
N TRP A 287 1.99 8.54 -12.32
CA TRP A 287 2.16 8.05 -10.96
C TRP A 287 1.18 6.90 -10.71
N VAL A 288 1.64 5.82 -10.14
CA VAL A 288 0.79 4.80 -9.56
C VAL A 288 0.91 4.94 -8.05
N ALA A 289 -0.13 5.48 -7.44
CA ALA A 289 -0.15 5.77 -6.02
C ALA A 289 -0.01 4.51 -5.16
N ASP A 290 0.46 4.69 -3.93
CA ASP A 290 0.48 3.63 -2.93
C ASP A 290 0.09 4.18 -1.55
N ALA A 291 -0.33 3.29 -0.67
CA ALA A 291 -0.78 3.63 0.67
C ALA A 291 -0.46 2.49 1.63
N HIS A 292 -0.30 2.83 2.90
CA HIS A 292 -0.34 1.85 3.97
C HIS A 292 -1.65 1.94 4.75
N TYR A 293 -2.05 0.81 5.27
CA TYR A 293 -3.34 0.59 5.92
C TYR A 293 -3.17 -0.01 7.31
N MET A 294 -4.04 0.41 8.20
CA MET A 294 -4.31 -0.25 9.47
C MET A 294 -5.45 -1.25 9.26
N ILE A 295 -5.21 -2.52 9.51
CA ILE A 295 -6.12 -3.63 9.19
C ILE A 295 -6.32 -4.48 10.43
N VAL A 296 -7.54 -4.94 10.68
CA VAL A 296 -7.86 -5.81 11.81
C VAL A 296 -8.24 -7.20 11.31
N PRO A 297 -7.55 -8.26 11.75
CA PRO A 297 -7.91 -9.63 11.43
C PRO A 297 -9.25 -10.03 12.07
N LYS A 298 -10.02 -10.90 11.40
CA LYS A 298 -11.19 -11.53 11.99
C LYS A 298 -10.79 -12.41 13.19
N GLY A 299 -11.55 -12.33 14.27
CA GLY A 299 -11.28 -13.06 15.51
C GLY A 299 -10.68 -12.21 16.63
N VAL A 300 -10.36 -10.96 16.37
CA VAL A 300 -10.01 -9.98 17.41
C VAL A 300 -11.24 -9.76 18.30
N SER A 301 -11.04 -9.71 19.63
CA SER A 301 -12.14 -9.49 20.59
C SER A 301 -12.70 -8.06 20.50
N ASP A 302 -13.96 -7.88 20.92
CA ASP A 302 -14.64 -6.59 20.92
C ASP A 302 -13.87 -5.53 21.74
N ASP A 303 -13.32 -5.90 22.90
CA ASP A 303 -12.50 -5.00 23.72
C ASP A 303 -11.27 -4.49 22.97
N LYS A 304 -10.56 -5.37 22.28
CA LYS A 304 -9.40 -4.98 21.48
C LYS A 304 -9.82 -4.18 20.25
N LEU A 305 -10.90 -4.58 19.57
CA LEU A 305 -11.41 -3.85 18.41
C LEU A 305 -11.78 -2.40 18.79
N ALA A 306 -12.45 -2.20 19.93
CA ALA A 306 -12.79 -0.85 20.41
C ALA A 306 -11.54 0.02 20.61
N VAL A 307 -10.49 -0.52 21.22
CA VAL A 307 -9.23 0.20 21.45
C VAL A 307 -8.49 0.45 20.13
N LEU A 308 -8.52 -0.51 19.20
CA LEU A 308 -7.91 -0.33 17.87
C LEU A 308 -8.62 0.75 17.04
N LEU A 309 -9.94 0.86 17.13
CA LEU A 309 -10.69 1.93 16.45
C LEU A 309 -10.34 3.31 17.05
N ASP A 310 -10.20 3.41 18.38
CA ASP A 310 -9.77 4.66 19.04
C ASP A 310 -8.31 5.01 18.69
N LEU A 311 -7.40 4.02 18.64
CA LEU A 311 -6.05 4.18 18.12
C LEU A 311 -6.07 4.68 16.66
N MET A 312 -6.88 4.08 15.78
CA MET A 312 -6.99 4.50 14.38
C MET A 312 -7.46 5.95 14.27
N LYS A 313 -8.44 6.34 15.08
CA LYS A 313 -8.89 7.74 15.15
C LYS A 313 -7.76 8.69 15.56
N TYR A 314 -6.96 8.31 16.58
CA TYR A 314 -5.79 9.08 16.99
C TYR A 314 -4.75 9.17 15.86
N MET A 315 -4.44 8.05 15.19
CA MET A 315 -3.46 8.01 14.10
C MET A 315 -3.84 8.88 12.90
N LEU A 316 -5.10 9.27 12.77
CA LEU A 316 -5.58 10.18 11.73
C LEU A 316 -5.62 11.66 12.17
N THR A 317 -5.14 11.98 13.37
CA THR A 317 -4.98 13.39 13.78
C THR A 317 -3.76 14.01 13.09
N PRO A 318 -3.77 15.32 12.78
CA PRO A 318 -2.61 15.98 12.18
C PRO A 318 -1.30 15.78 12.93
N ALA A 319 -1.35 15.78 14.27
CA ALA A 319 -0.18 15.55 15.11
C ALA A 319 0.43 14.16 14.95
N ALA A 320 -0.39 13.10 14.88
CA ALA A 320 0.08 11.74 14.64
C ALA A 320 0.54 11.56 13.18
N GLN A 321 -0.17 12.17 12.24
CA GLN A 321 0.17 12.13 10.81
C GLN A 321 1.50 12.82 10.49
N ALA A 322 1.91 13.82 11.28
CA ALA A 322 3.19 14.50 11.09
C ALA A 322 4.41 13.56 11.27
N TYR A 323 4.28 12.47 12.03
CA TYR A 323 5.32 11.45 12.14
C TYR A 323 5.50 10.64 10.84
N THR A 324 4.49 10.60 9.96
CA THR A 324 4.56 9.81 8.73
C THR A 324 5.49 10.39 7.66
N TYR A 325 5.99 11.62 7.83
CA TYR A 325 7.10 12.13 7.03
C TYR A 325 8.37 11.30 7.23
N ASP A 326 8.58 10.78 8.45
CA ASP A 326 9.76 9.98 8.81
C ASP A 326 11.05 10.57 8.26
N GLN A 327 11.94 9.77 7.75
CA GLN A 327 13.11 10.17 6.97
C GLN A 327 12.88 10.07 5.47
N GLY A 328 11.67 10.41 5.01
CA GLY A 328 11.26 10.37 3.62
C GLY A 328 10.92 8.99 3.09
N TYR A 329 10.77 7.97 3.97
CA TYR A 329 10.54 6.58 3.55
C TYR A 329 9.29 6.39 2.68
N PHE A 330 8.25 7.18 2.92
CA PHE A 330 6.98 7.13 2.18
C PHE A 330 6.54 8.54 1.74
N TYR A 331 7.49 9.31 1.19
CA TYR A 331 7.34 10.73 0.91
C TYR A 331 6.17 11.05 -0.05
N PRO A 332 5.25 12.02 0.33
CA PRO A 332 5.32 12.86 1.53
C PRO A 332 4.87 12.17 2.83
N GLY A 333 4.02 11.14 2.81
CA GLY A 333 3.62 10.36 3.97
C GLY A 333 2.22 10.63 4.50
N PRO A 334 1.85 11.88 4.92
CA PRO A 334 0.53 12.14 5.47
C PRO A 334 -0.60 11.81 4.48
N ALA A 335 -1.62 11.09 4.97
CA ALA A 335 -2.84 10.82 4.21
C ALA A 335 -3.91 11.90 4.44
N VAL A 336 -3.84 12.66 5.54
CA VAL A 336 -4.81 13.69 5.91
C VAL A 336 -4.34 15.09 5.49
N LYS A 337 -5.30 15.99 5.35
CA LYS A 337 -5.08 17.40 5.03
C LYS A 337 -4.38 18.15 6.17
N ASP A 338 -3.84 19.31 5.86
CA ASP A 338 -3.31 20.30 6.82
C ASP A 338 -2.19 19.77 7.71
N VAL A 339 -1.33 18.92 7.16
CA VAL A 339 -0.12 18.40 7.83
C VAL A 339 1.12 18.87 7.06
N PRO A 340 1.56 20.12 7.22
CA PRO A 340 2.78 20.62 6.59
C PRO A 340 4.03 19.99 7.22
N LEU A 341 5.13 19.92 6.44
CA LEU A 341 6.42 19.39 6.90
C LEU A 341 6.92 20.05 8.19
N SER A 342 6.57 21.31 8.44
CA SER A 342 6.93 22.02 9.69
C SER A 342 6.35 21.42 10.97
N MET A 343 5.32 20.58 10.88
CA MET A 343 4.78 19.81 12.00
C MET A 343 5.57 18.52 12.28
N ALA A 344 6.33 18.04 11.30
CA ALA A 344 7.11 16.82 11.45
C ALA A 344 8.21 16.96 12.51
N PRO A 345 8.69 15.85 13.09
CA PRO A 345 9.90 15.86 13.92
C PRO A 345 11.07 16.53 13.21
N LYS A 346 11.94 17.22 13.98
CA LYS A 346 13.07 17.97 13.41
C LYS A 346 13.97 17.09 12.54
N GLU A 347 14.22 15.86 12.95
CA GLU A 347 14.97 14.86 12.17
C GLU A 347 14.36 14.58 10.80
N SER A 348 13.03 14.51 10.72
CA SER A 348 12.31 14.32 9.44
C SER A 348 12.45 15.56 8.55
N GLN A 349 12.28 16.75 9.13
CA GLN A 349 12.47 18.01 8.41
C GLN A 349 13.89 18.11 7.81
N ASP A 350 14.92 17.78 8.61
CA ASP A 350 16.32 17.84 8.17
C ASP A 350 16.61 16.84 7.07
N ALA A 351 16.14 15.59 7.22
CA ALA A 351 16.29 14.56 6.20
C ALA A 351 15.65 14.96 4.86
N ILE A 352 14.41 15.46 4.89
CA ILE A 352 13.69 15.87 3.69
C ILE A 352 14.29 17.12 3.06
N ASN A 353 14.74 18.10 3.87
CA ASN A 353 15.40 19.29 3.36
C ASN A 353 16.75 18.98 2.71
N GLN A 354 17.48 17.98 3.20
CA GLN A 354 18.78 17.57 2.66
C GLN A 354 18.68 16.65 1.46
N PHE A 355 17.76 15.67 1.47
CA PHE A 355 17.70 14.58 0.51
C PHE A 355 16.45 14.62 -0.40
N GLY A 356 15.47 15.49 -0.11
CA GLY A 356 14.30 15.66 -0.95
C GLY A 356 14.67 16.17 -2.34
N ARG A 357 13.76 15.95 -3.32
CA ARG A 357 13.95 16.37 -4.70
C ARG A 357 13.04 17.56 -5.01
N PRO A 358 13.62 18.71 -5.42
CA PRO A 358 12.81 19.88 -5.81
C PRO A 358 11.83 19.56 -6.95
N GLU A 359 12.25 18.71 -7.90
CA GLU A 359 11.46 18.30 -9.06
C GLU A 359 10.20 17.50 -8.72
N TYR A 360 10.10 16.88 -7.55
CA TYR A 360 8.93 16.09 -7.17
C TYR A 360 7.64 16.91 -7.09
N ALA A 361 7.72 18.14 -6.61
CA ALA A 361 6.54 19.00 -6.54
C ALA A 361 5.96 19.28 -7.94
N ASP A 362 6.83 19.59 -8.90
CA ASP A 362 6.44 19.80 -10.30
C ASP A 362 5.91 18.50 -10.94
N TRP A 363 6.62 17.39 -10.75
CA TRP A 363 6.21 16.10 -11.33
C TRP A 363 4.87 15.61 -10.77
N ILE A 364 4.61 15.82 -9.49
CA ILE A 364 3.30 15.46 -8.86
C ILE A 364 2.19 16.36 -9.39
N ALA A 365 2.46 17.66 -9.56
CA ALA A 365 1.46 18.59 -10.05
C ALA A 365 1.11 18.40 -11.54
N ASN A 366 2.07 17.94 -12.36
CA ASN A 366 1.94 17.95 -13.82
C ASN A 366 1.82 16.56 -14.46
N ASN A 367 1.76 15.47 -13.68
CA ASN A 367 1.55 14.13 -14.23
C ASN A 367 0.33 13.48 -13.58
N PRO A 368 -0.43 12.66 -14.30
CA PRO A 368 -1.58 11.95 -13.75
C PRO A 368 -1.20 11.07 -12.57
N ILE A 369 -2.10 10.95 -11.58
CA ILE A 369 -1.97 10.05 -10.43
C ILE A 369 -3.07 9.00 -10.53
N GLU A 370 -2.66 7.77 -10.78
CA GLU A 370 -3.53 6.61 -10.93
C GLU A 370 -3.59 5.82 -9.62
N VAL A 371 -4.73 5.19 -9.40
CA VAL A 371 -4.84 4.19 -8.34
C VAL A 371 -4.24 2.86 -8.82
N PRO A 372 -3.66 2.04 -7.93
CA PRO A 372 -3.24 0.69 -8.30
C PRO A 372 -4.46 -0.20 -8.63
N LEU A 373 -4.17 -1.40 -9.13
CA LEU A 373 -5.20 -2.40 -9.41
C LEU A 373 -6.03 -2.71 -8.17
N GLU A 374 -7.31 -3.03 -8.39
CA GLU A 374 -8.19 -3.58 -7.35
C GLU A 374 -7.58 -4.85 -6.71
N PRO A 375 -7.85 -5.14 -5.43
CA PRO A 375 -7.17 -6.19 -4.67
C PRO A 375 -7.10 -7.55 -5.37
N LEU A 376 -8.20 -8.07 -5.87
CA LEU A 376 -8.22 -9.38 -6.53
C LEU A 376 -7.49 -9.36 -7.88
N THR A 377 -7.59 -8.26 -8.61
CA THR A 377 -6.90 -8.04 -9.88
C THR A 377 -5.40 -7.90 -9.66
N MET A 378 -4.98 -7.26 -8.57
CA MET A 378 -3.56 -7.15 -8.20
C MET A 378 -2.93 -8.51 -7.91
N VAL A 379 -3.61 -9.37 -7.15
CA VAL A 379 -3.14 -10.76 -6.90
C VAL A 379 -2.95 -11.52 -8.21
N LYS A 380 -3.89 -11.38 -9.16
CA LYS A 380 -3.76 -11.96 -10.50
C LYS A 380 -2.58 -11.39 -11.29
N ALA A 381 -2.37 -10.07 -11.24
CA ALA A 381 -1.24 -9.44 -11.93
C ALA A 381 0.11 -9.97 -11.41
N PHE A 382 0.24 -10.19 -10.10
CA PHE A 382 1.45 -10.79 -9.52
C PHE A 382 1.66 -12.23 -10.00
N ASP A 383 0.61 -13.05 -10.01
CA ASP A 383 0.67 -14.42 -10.52
C ASP A 383 1.01 -14.45 -12.03
N LEU A 384 0.46 -13.54 -12.82
CA LEU A 384 0.80 -13.39 -14.23
C LEU A 384 2.26 -13.00 -14.42
N TRP A 385 2.79 -12.07 -13.60
CA TRP A 385 4.19 -11.68 -13.66
C TRP A 385 5.11 -12.86 -13.30
N ASP A 386 4.82 -13.58 -12.22
CA ASP A 386 5.59 -14.77 -11.82
C ASP A 386 5.64 -15.82 -12.94
N ARG A 387 4.51 -16.06 -13.61
CA ARG A 387 4.44 -17.08 -14.69
C ARG A 387 5.03 -16.62 -16.03
N LYS A 388 4.83 -15.34 -16.38
CA LYS A 388 5.18 -14.86 -17.73
C LYS A 388 6.57 -14.23 -17.79
N VAL A 389 7.07 -13.65 -16.68
CA VAL A 389 8.27 -12.80 -16.70
C VAL A 389 9.40 -13.38 -15.86
N GLY A 390 9.26 -13.38 -14.53
CA GLY A 390 10.45 -13.53 -13.70
C GLY A 390 10.38 -14.52 -12.54
N GLY A 391 9.30 -15.27 -12.37
CA GLY A 391 9.15 -16.15 -11.20
C GLY A 391 10.25 -17.20 -11.04
N ASN A 392 10.85 -17.66 -12.12
CA ASN A 392 11.96 -18.62 -12.12
C ASN A 392 13.34 -17.95 -11.94
N GLN A 393 13.42 -16.62 -11.97
CA GLN A 393 14.66 -15.84 -11.89
C GLN A 393 14.79 -15.06 -10.57
N ILE A 394 13.96 -15.36 -9.57
CA ILE A 394 14.02 -14.69 -8.27
C ILE A 394 15.21 -15.20 -7.46
N LYS A 395 16.09 -14.29 -7.06
CA LYS A 395 17.20 -14.59 -6.14
C LYS A 395 16.62 -14.84 -4.75
N LYS A 396 16.87 -16.03 -4.22
CA LYS A 396 16.47 -16.44 -2.86
C LYS A 396 17.41 -15.91 -1.80
#